data_2a94cc0a52c883a0605d0e8822b698c4
#
_entry.id   2a94cc0a52c883a0605d0e8822b698c4
#
_cell.length_a   1.000
_cell.length_b   1.000
_cell.length_c   1.000
_cell.angle_alpha   90.00
_cell.angle_beta   90.00
_cell.angle_gamma   90.00
#
_symmetry.space_group_name_H-M   'P 1'
#
loop_
_entity.id
_entity.type
_entity.pdbx_description
1 polymer ?
#
loop_
_entity_poly.entity_id
_entity_poly.type
_entity_poly.pdbx_seq_one_letter_code
_entity_poly.pdbx_strand_id
1 'polypeptide(L)'
;MATGQRKFLIVAVDYFTKWVEAEPLATITEKNTESFVWKSIICRFGVPRTIITDNGKQFDCQAFRDFCREWRIEHRLASVAYPQSNGQAEVINREIIPGLKKRLEDSKGRWTEELPSVLWAYRTTPRTTTGESPYSLCFGVEAMIPVEVGIQSPRVVHFTEDNNEEGLRSLLDLVEELRDKAAIRVVAYQQRVSRYYNKRVSPRPLRQGDLVLRNSAVADPTGTRGKLAPAWEGPYKIKRVLRPGTFKLETLGGWEIARAWNAEHLRKYYQ
;
A
#
# COMPACT_ATOMS: atom_id res chain seq x y z
N MET A 1 24.31 -13.02 8.17
CA MET A 1 22.89 -13.34 8.47
C MET A 1 22.52 -12.57 9.72
N ALA A 2 21.33 -11.99 9.79
CA ALA A 2 20.88 -11.30 10.99
C ALA A 2 20.67 -12.28 12.15
N THR A 3 20.72 -11.79 13.38
CA THR A 3 20.47 -12.55 14.61
C THR A 3 19.15 -13.34 14.49
N GLY A 4 19.16 -14.63 14.74
CA GLY A 4 17.99 -15.52 14.62
C GLY A 4 17.60 -15.90 13.18
N GLN A 5 18.55 -15.90 12.23
CA GLN A 5 18.35 -16.29 10.81
C GLN A 5 17.23 -15.50 10.09
N ARG A 6 16.88 -14.31 10.58
CA ARG A 6 15.82 -13.47 9.99
C ARG A 6 16.27 -12.95 8.62
N LYS A 7 15.45 -13.20 7.60
CA LYS A 7 15.73 -12.90 6.19
C LYS A 7 14.64 -12.05 5.53
N PHE A 8 13.45 -12.05 6.11
CA PHE A 8 12.27 -11.42 5.54
C PHE A 8 11.75 -10.32 6.44
N LEU A 9 11.05 -9.37 5.85
CA LEU A 9 10.35 -8.30 6.53
C LEU A 9 8.88 -8.36 6.12
N ILE A 10 7.98 -8.51 7.09
CA ILE A 10 6.56 -8.26 6.86
C ILE A 10 6.24 -6.82 7.23
N VAL A 11 5.44 -6.14 6.42
CA VAL A 11 5.10 -4.72 6.60
C VAL A 11 3.61 -4.54 6.44
N ALA A 12 3.00 -3.80 7.34
CA ALA A 12 1.63 -3.31 7.22
C ALA A 12 1.59 -1.79 7.31
N VAL A 13 0.70 -1.18 6.54
CA VAL A 13 0.57 0.27 6.43
C VAL A 13 -0.88 0.65 6.58
N ASP A 14 -1.17 1.58 7.48
CA ASP A 14 -2.47 2.22 7.47
C ASP A 14 -2.59 3.19 6.30
N TYR A 15 -3.67 3.01 5.54
CA TYR A 15 -3.85 3.75 4.28
C TYR A 15 -3.98 5.26 4.47
N PHE A 16 -4.57 5.71 5.56
CA PHE A 16 -4.82 7.11 5.82
C PHE A 16 -3.65 7.77 6.56
N THR A 17 -3.33 7.30 7.75
CA THR A 17 -2.30 7.90 8.61
C THR A 17 -0.88 7.66 8.11
N LYS A 18 -0.68 6.68 7.22
CA LYS A 18 0.63 6.17 6.79
C LYS A 18 1.42 5.52 7.94
N TRP A 19 0.77 5.20 9.04
CA TRP A 19 1.40 4.43 10.10
C TRP A 19 1.89 3.08 9.60
N VAL A 20 3.07 2.71 10.00
CA VAL A 20 3.73 1.47 9.56
C VAL A 20 4.03 0.58 10.75
N GLU A 21 3.63 -0.68 10.64
CA GLU A 21 4.11 -1.76 11.47
C GLU A 21 4.97 -2.69 10.62
N ALA A 22 6.08 -3.18 11.19
CA ALA A 22 6.95 -4.12 10.50
C ALA A 22 7.62 -5.07 11.49
N GLU A 23 7.75 -6.33 11.08
CA GLU A 23 8.37 -7.39 11.87
C GLU A 23 9.35 -8.21 11.03
N PRO A 24 10.57 -8.49 11.54
CA PRO A 24 11.52 -9.34 10.85
C PRO A 24 11.16 -10.82 11.06
N LEU A 25 11.08 -11.57 9.97
CA LEU A 25 10.72 -12.98 9.96
C LEU A 25 11.89 -13.87 9.49
N ALA A 26 12.04 -15.04 10.10
CA ALA A 26 12.96 -16.07 9.62
C ALA A 26 12.37 -16.85 8.43
N THR A 27 11.07 -17.10 8.46
CA THR A 27 10.30 -17.80 7.43
C THR A 27 9.00 -17.08 7.15
N ILE A 28 8.54 -17.15 5.91
CA ILE A 28 7.23 -16.62 5.50
C ILE A 28 6.24 -17.79 5.54
N THR A 29 5.37 -17.79 6.56
CA THR A 29 4.29 -18.77 6.71
C THR A 29 2.98 -18.06 7.01
N GLU A 30 1.85 -18.74 6.77
CA GLU A 30 0.52 -18.23 7.12
C GLU A 30 0.43 -17.91 8.62
N LYS A 31 0.94 -18.78 9.51
CA LYS A 31 0.93 -18.56 10.96
C LYS A 31 1.69 -17.32 11.40
N ASN A 32 2.85 -17.04 10.76
CA ASN A 32 3.61 -15.84 11.06
C ASN A 32 2.86 -14.58 10.61
N THR A 33 2.17 -14.67 9.47
CA THR A 33 1.35 -13.58 8.93
C THR A 33 0.15 -13.29 9.81
N GLU A 34 -0.60 -14.32 10.22
CA GLU A 34 -1.73 -14.20 11.16
C GLU A 34 -1.26 -13.63 12.50
N SER A 35 -0.16 -14.16 13.05
CA SER A 35 0.42 -13.68 14.31
C SER A 35 0.83 -12.20 14.22
N PHE A 36 1.40 -11.77 13.11
CA PHE A 36 1.75 -10.38 12.88
C PHE A 36 0.51 -9.49 12.82
N VAL A 37 -0.51 -9.86 12.05
CA VAL A 37 -1.78 -9.09 11.98
C VAL A 37 -2.44 -9.02 13.34
N TRP A 38 -2.47 -10.12 14.07
CA TRP A 38 -3.03 -10.16 15.43
C TRP A 38 -2.30 -9.22 16.38
N LYS A 39 -0.98 -9.42 16.56
CA LYS A 39 -0.19 -8.68 17.56
C LYS A 39 0.01 -7.20 17.20
N SER A 40 0.36 -6.94 15.93
CA SER A 40 0.81 -5.60 15.52
C SER A 40 -0.33 -4.70 15.03
N ILE A 41 -1.45 -5.29 14.62
CA ILE A 41 -2.60 -4.53 14.12
C ILE A 41 -3.78 -4.65 15.08
N ILE A 42 -4.36 -5.84 15.22
CA ILE A 42 -5.63 -6.01 15.96
C ILE A 42 -5.48 -5.65 17.44
N CYS A 43 -4.47 -6.17 18.12
CA CYS A 43 -4.24 -5.91 19.55
C CYS A 43 -3.87 -4.45 19.85
N ARG A 44 -3.38 -3.69 18.86
CA ARG A 44 -2.92 -2.32 19.07
C ARG A 44 -3.90 -1.26 18.61
N PHE A 45 -4.59 -1.50 17.51
CA PHE A 45 -5.43 -0.50 16.83
C PHE A 45 -6.88 -0.96 16.65
N GLY A 46 -7.21 -2.20 17.01
CA GLY A 46 -8.52 -2.80 16.77
C GLY A 46 -8.60 -3.50 15.42
N VAL A 47 -9.77 -4.06 15.15
CA VAL A 47 -10.03 -4.85 13.94
C VAL A 47 -10.16 -3.94 12.72
N PRO A 48 -9.30 -4.05 11.70
CA PRO A 48 -9.43 -3.24 10.49
C PRO A 48 -10.63 -3.71 9.65
N ARG A 49 -11.30 -2.78 8.98
CA ARG A 49 -12.40 -3.12 8.08
C ARG A 49 -11.94 -3.93 6.87
N THR A 50 -10.78 -3.57 6.30
CA THR A 50 -10.28 -4.18 5.07
C THR A 50 -8.76 -4.34 5.16
N ILE A 51 -8.26 -5.50 4.75
CA ILE A 51 -6.82 -5.75 4.55
C ILE A 51 -6.59 -6.00 3.06
N ILE A 52 -5.66 -5.25 2.47
CA ILE A 52 -5.24 -5.43 1.08
C ILE A 52 -3.84 -6.04 1.10
N THR A 53 -3.66 -7.18 0.42
CA THR A 53 -2.37 -7.87 0.33
C THR A 53 -1.94 -8.08 -1.11
N ASP A 54 -0.67 -8.40 -1.33
CA ASP A 54 -0.23 -9.00 -2.58
C ASP A 54 -0.77 -10.44 -2.71
N ASN A 55 -0.46 -11.09 -3.85
CA ASN A 55 -0.87 -12.47 -4.13
C ASN A 55 0.17 -13.50 -3.61
N GLY A 56 0.91 -13.15 -2.55
CA GLY A 56 1.83 -14.09 -1.91
C GLY A 56 1.06 -15.29 -1.33
N LYS A 57 1.64 -16.48 -1.45
CA LYS A 57 1.01 -17.74 -0.99
C LYS A 57 0.61 -17.70 0.49
N GLN A 58 1.31 -16.93 1.31
CA GLN A 58 1.01 -16.74 2.74
C GLN A 58 -0.28 -15.95 2.98
N PHE A 59 -0.73 -15.16 2.01
CA PHE A 59 -1.98 -14.39 2.06
C PHE A 59 -3.07 -15.05 1.22
N ASP A 60 -2.71 -15.62 0.06
CA ASP A 60 -3.66 -16.31 -0.83
C ASP A 60 -3.80 -17.78 -0.45
N CYS A 61 -4.10 -18.07 0.80
CA CYS A 61 -4.35 -19.41 1.34
C CYS A 61 -5.66 -19.46 2.13
N GLN A 62 -6.18 -20.65 2.34
CA GLN A 62 -7.45 -20.84 3.04
C GLN A 62 -7.37 -20.39 4.50
N ALA A 63 -6.26 -20.70 5.19
CA ALA A 63 -6.07 -20.36 6.60
C ALA A 63 -6.17 -18.83 6.82
N PHE A 64 -5.46 -18.03 6.03
CA PHE A 64 -5.53 -16.55 6.15
C PHE A 64 -6.92 -15.99 5.80
N ARG A 65 -7.63 -16.59 4.83
CA ARG A 65 -9.01 -16.19 4.53
C ARG A 65 -9.96 -16.53 5.68
N ASP A 66 -9.77 -17.68 6.33
CA ASP A 66 -10.59 -18.09 7.47
C ASP A 66 -10.31 -17.19 8.69
N PHE A 67 -9.05 -16.87 8.95
CA PHE A 67 -8.67 -15.86 9.95
C PHE A 67 -9.36 -14.52 9.69
N CYS A 68 -9.29 -13.99 8.45
CA CYS A 68 -9.96 -12.73 8.13
C CYS A 68 -11.48 -12.82 8.30
N ARG A 69 -12.10 -13.95 7.98
CA ARG A 69 -13.54 -14.18 8.15
C ARG A 69 -13.94 -14.24 9.62
N GLU A 70 -13.16 -14.91 10.46
CA GLU A 70 -13.37 -14.97 11.90
C GLU A 70 -13.45 -13.58 12.53
N TRP A 71 -12.52 -12.70 12.15
CA TRP A 71 -12.47 -11.31 12.61
C TRP A 71 -13.34 -10.34 11.79
N ARG A 72 -14.15 -10.83 10.84
CA ARG A 72 -14.98 -10.03 9.94
C ARG A 72 -14.19 -8.97 9.15
N ILE A 73 -12.95 -9.29 8.80
CA ILE A 73 -12.07 -8.45 7.99
C ILE A 73 -12.33 -8.74 6.52
N GLU A 74 -12.58 -7.72 5.72
CA GLU A 74 -12.66 -7.86 4.27
C GLU A 74 -11.25 -8.02 3.69
N HIS A 75 -10.87 -9.22 3.29
CA HIS A 75 -9.60 -9.48 2.64
C HIS A 75 -9.69 -9.25 1.12
N ARG A 76 -8.80 -8.41 0.59
CA ARG A 76 -8.70 -8.11 -0.84
C ARG A 76 -7.29 -8.39 -1.34
N LEU A 77 -7.18 -9.19 -2.39
CA LEU A 77 -5.92 -9.40 -3.09
C LEU A 77 -5.69 -8.27 -4.11
N ALA A 78 -4.49 -7.72 -4.15
CA ALA A 78 -4.08 -6.78 -5.18
C ALA A 78 -4.12 -7.45 -6.55
N SER A 79 -4.68 -6.78 -7.54
CA SER A 79 -4.72 -7.34 -8.90
C SER A 79 -3.33 -7.47 -9.48
N VAL A 80 -2.98 -8.63 -10.01
CA VAL A 80 -1.71 -8.88 -10.73
C VAL A 80 -1.52 -7.90 -11.90
N ALA A 81 -2.63 -7.48 -12.52
CA ALA A 81 -2.61 -6.51 -13.62
C ALA A 81 -2.54 -5.05 -13.17
N TYR A 82 -2.84 -4.76 -11.89
CA TYR A 82 -2.85 -3.43 -11.30
C TYR A 82 -2.20 -3.46 -9.92
N PRO A 83 -0.87 -3.59 -9.86
CA PRO A 83 -0.13 -3.59 -8.59
C PRO A 83 -0.27 -2.27 -7.82
N GLN A 84 -0.76 -1.21 -8.47
CA GLN A 84 -1.03 0.10 -7.86
C GLN A 84 -1.99 0.02 -6.66
N SER A 85 -2.84 -1.00 -6.57
CA SER A 85 -3.70 -1.23 -5.39
C SER A 85 -2.89 -1.58 -4.13
N ASN A 86 -1.67 -2.12 -4.28
CA ASN A 86 -0.70 -2.35 -3.19
C ASN A 86 0.43 -1.31 -3.16
N GLY A 87 0.32 -0.26 -3.98
CA GLY A 87 1.37 0.76 -4.16
C GLY A 87 1.79 1.47 -2.88
N GLN A 88 0.94 1.51 -1.85
CA GLN A 88 1.29 2.08 -0.55
C GLN A 88 2.38 1.26 0.14
N ALA A 89 2.21 -0.05 0.24
CA ALA A 89 3.22 -0.95 0.83
C ALA A 89 4.52 -0.95 0.03
N GLU A 90 4.44 -0.89 -1.31
CA GLU A 90 5.62 -0.79 -2.17
C GLU A 90 6.40 0.51 -1.97
N VAL A 91 5.71 1.66 -1.89
CA VAL A 91 6.35 2.96 -1.63
C VAL A 91 7.06 2.94 -0.28
N ILE A 92 6.40 2.40 0.75
CA ILE A 92 6.99 2.33 2.10
C ILE A 92 8.18 1.38 2.14
N ASN A 93 8.10 0.24 1.47
CA ASN A 93 9.25 -0.65 1.34
C ASN A 93 10.44 0.06 0.67
N ARG A 94 10.19 0.93 -0.31
CA ARG A 94 11.23 1.78 -0.93
C ARG A 94 11.81 2.84 0.00
N GLU A 95 11.13 3.22 1.07
CA GLU A 95 11.65 4.15 2.08
C GLU A 95 12.34 3.42 3.23
N ILE A 96 11.76 2.35 3.74
CA ILE A 96 12.30 1.56 4.87
C ILE A 96 13.59 0.84 4.47
N ILE A 97 13.62 0.17 3.32
CA ILE A 97 14.78 -0.61 2.90
C ILE A 97 16.04 0.25 2.71
N PRO A 98 16.02 1.41 2.05
CA PRO A 98 17.17 2.32 2.00
C PRO A 98 17.56 2.87 3.36
N GLY A 99 16.59 3.19 4.23
CA GLY A 99 16.86 3.62 5.60
C GLY A 99 17.61 2.56 6.40
N LEU A 100 17.21 1.29 6.29
CA LEU A 100 17.94 0.16 6.85
C LEU A 100 19.31 0.01 6.22
N LYS A 101 19.44 0.06 4.89
CA LYS A 101 20.72 -0.07 4.19
C LYS A 101 21.72 0.99 4.65
N LYS A 102 21.30 2.25 4.73
CA LYS A 102 22.15 3.37 5.18
C LYS A 102 22.70 3.16 6.61
N ARG A 103 21.86 2.61 7.51
CA ARG A 103 22.32 2.29 8.89
C ARG A 103 23.15 1.02 8.97
N LEU A 104 23.05 0.14 7.98
CA LEU A 104 23.78 -1.12 7.90
C LEU A 104 25.16 -1.00 7.26
N GLU A 105 25.52 0.13 6.63
CA GLU A 105 26.84 0.35 6.08
C GLU A 105 27.92 0.17 7.17
N ASP A 106 27.60 0.54 8.42
CA ASP A 106 28.47 0.41 9.58
C ASP A 106 28.27 -0.90 10.39
N SER A 107 27.21 -1.68 10.14
CA SER A 107 26.77 -2.75 11.05
C SER A 107 26.23 -3.97 10.29
N LYS A 108 27.10 -4.63 9.50
CA LYS A 108 26.74 -5.83 8.72
C LYS A 108 26.02 -6.89 9.58
N GLY A 109 24.76 -7.19 9.26
CA GLY A 109 24.01 -8.30 9.86
C GLY A 109 23.05 -7.92 11.00
N ARG A 110 23.06 -6.69 11.53
CA ARG A 110 22.18 -6.24 12.63
C ARG A 110 20.95 -5.44 12.20
N TRP A 111 20.47 -5.65 10.98
CA TRP A 111 19.33 -4.88 10.44
C TRP A 111 18.03 -5.02 11.28
N THR A 112 17.88 -6.15 11.97
CA THR A 112 16.74 -6.38 12.85
C THR A 112 16.77 -5.50 14.10
N GLU A 113 17.96 -5.13 14.56
CA GLU A 113 18.17 -4.24 15.72
C GLU A 113 17.96 -2.78 15.32
N GLU A 114 18.28 -2.41 14.07
CA GLU A 114 18.09 -1.06 13.53
C GLU A 114 16.65 -0.77 13.08
N LEU A 115 15.83 -1.81 12.86
CA LEU A 115 14.46 -1.66 12.38
C LEU A 115 13.60 -0.71 13.25
N PRO A 116 13.61 -0.81 14.60
CA PRO A 116 12.84 0.11 15.44
C PRO A 116 13.20 1.58 15.23
N SER A 117 14.50 1.88 15.08
CA SER A 117 14.98 3.25 14.84
C SER A 117 14.54 3.80 13.48
N VAL A 118 14.54 2.95 12.45
CA VAL A 118 14.04 3.32 11.11
C VAL A 118 12.54 3.55 11.13
N LEU A 119 11.79 2.68 11.79
CA LEU A 119 10.34 2.83 11.96
C LEU A 119 10.00 4.08 12.77
N TRP A 120 10.75 4.38 13.82
CA TRP A 120 10.60 5.60 14.60
C TRP A 120 10.76 6.84 13.72
N ALA A 121 11.88 6.94 12.99
CA ALA A 121 12.13 8.05 12.08
C ALA A 121 11.02 8.18 11.03
N TYR A 122 10.52 7.05 10.50
CA TYR A 122 9.42 7.05 9.55
C TYR A 122 8.13 7.60 10.17
N ARG A 123 7.76 7.14 11.36
CA ARG A 123 6.52 7.49 12.06
C ARG A 123 6.47 8.95 12.50
N THR A 124 7.63 9.54 12.83
CA THR A 124 7.75 10.91 13.35
C THR A 124 8.07 11.96 12.29
N THR A 125 8.32 11.55 11.04
CA THR A 125 8.62 12.49 9.95
C THR A 125 7.33 12.84 9.19
N PRO A 126 6.99 14.14 9.01
CA PRO A 126 5.83 14.56 8.25
C PRO A 126 5.85 14.05 6.81
N ARG A 127 4.70 13.65 6.28
CA ARG A 127 4.54 13.13 4.93
C ARG A 127 4.02 14.22 3.99
N THR A 128 4.63 14.33 2.82
CA THR A 128 4.22 15.32 1.80
C THR A 128 2.76 15.15 1.37
N THR A 129 2.21 13.94 1.48
CA THR A 129 0.83 13.64 1.11
C THR A 129 -0.19 14.15 2.13
N THR A 130 0.11 14.06 3.41
CA THR A 130 -0.78 14.45 4.51
C THR A 130 -0.42 15.82 5.09
N GLY A 131 0.86 16.20 5.00
CA GLY A 131 1.43 17.37 5.67
C GLY A 131 1.71 17.14 7.15
N GLU A 132 1.37 15.95 7.67
CA GLU A 132 1.46 15.59 9.09
C GLU A 132 2.32 14.32 9.24
N SER A 133 2.84 14.10 10.46
CA SER A 133 3.54 12.86 10.78
C SER A 133 2.53 11.71 10.93
N PRO A 134 2.90 10.45 10.60
CA PRO A 134 2.06 9.30 10.93
C PRO A 134 1.72 9.21 12.41
N TYR A 135 2.63 9.66 13.27
CA TYR A 135 2.44 9.67 14.71
C TYR A 135 1.32 10.61 15.12
N SER A 136 1.35 11.86 14.65
CA SER A 136 0.32 12.87 14.99
C SER A 136 -1.06 12.46 14.47
N LEU A 137 -1.13 11.90 13.25
CA LEU A 137 -2.41 11.42 12.71
C LEU A 137 -2.97 10.19 13.46
N CYS A 138 -2.10 9.36 14.03
CA CYS A 138 -2.50 8.17 14.77
C CYS A 138 -2.95 8.52 16.20
N PHE A 139 -2.17 9.33 16.90
CA PHE A 139 -2.34 9.59 18.35
C PHE A 139 -2.87 10.98 18.68
N GLY A 140 -3.01 11.89 17.71
CA GLY A 140 -3.47 13.26 17.92
C GLY A 140 -2.43 14.21 18.50
N VAL A 141 -1.23 13.72 18.78
CA VAL A 141 -0.13 14.49 19.39
C VAL A 141 1.16 14.24 18.63
N GLU A 142 2.08 15.21 18.65
CA GLU A 142 3.44 15.00 18.14
C GLU A 142 4.26 14.14 19.09
N ALA A 143 5.11 13.29 18.48
CA ALA A 143 6.05 12.48 19.23
C ALA A 143 7.13 13.35 19.88
N MET A 144 7.45 13.08 21.13
CA MET A 144 8.64 13.67 21.75
C MET A 144 9.89 13.03 21.14
N ILE A 145 10.69 13.82 20.45
CA ILE A 145 11.94 13.35 19.83
C ILE A 145 13.08 13.32 20.85
N PRO A 146 14.08 12.42 20.69
CA PRO A 146 15.17 12.28 21.65
C PRO A 146 15.93 13.57 21.97
N VAL A 147 16.02 14.49 21.01
CA VAL A 147 16.68 15.78 21.19
C VAL A 147 15.95 16.67 22.22
N GLU A 148 14.64 16.55 22.33
CA GLU A 148 13.83 17.31 23.30
C GLU A 148 14.03 16.83 24.74
N VAL A 149 14.53 15.62 24.94
CA VAL A 149 14.88 15.10 26.26
C VAL A 149 16.13 15.79 26.82
N GLY A 150 17.03 16.21 25.91
CA GLY A 150 18.27 16.92 26.29
C GLY A 150 18.19 18.45 26.20
N ILE A 151 17.20 19.00 25.50
CA ILE A 151 16.98 20.44 25.36
C ILE A 151 15.65 20.77 26.03
N GLN A 152 15.68 21.70 26.97
CA GLN A 152 14.46 22.18 27.62
C GLN A 152 13.59 22.92 26.60
N SER A 153 12.69 22.18 25.90
CA SER A 153 11.66 22.79 25.08
C SER A 153 10.63 23.47 25.98
N PRO A 154 9.88 24.48 25.51
CA PRO A 154 8.81 25.10 26.28
C PRO A 154 7.81 24.06 26.83
N ARG A 155 7.59 23.00 26.11
CA ARG A 155 6.73 21.87 26.48
C ARG A 155 7.25 21.09 27.70
N VAL A 156 8.57 20.93 27.80
CA VAL A 156 9.21 20.27 28.95
C VAL A 156 9.30 21.21 30.14
N VAL A 157 9.62 22.49 29.90
CA VAL A 157 9.75 23.52 30.96
C VAL A 157 8.43 23.78 31.67
N HIS A 158 7.32 23.80 30.92
CA HIS A 158 5.98 24.06 31.45
C HIS A 158 5.18 22.81 31.77
N PHE A 159 5.86 21.64 31.78
CA PHE A 159 5.19 20.39 32.12
C PHE A 159 4.72 20.40 33.57
N THR A 160 3.43 20.28 33.77
CA THR A 160 2.77 19.89 35.03
C THR A 160 1.78 18.79 34.70
N GLU A 161 1.56 17.86 35.63
CA GLU A 161 0.71 16.69 35.39
C GLU A 161 -0.73 17.11 35.03
N ASP A 162 -1.27 18.07 35.77
CA ASP A 162 -2.63 18.61 35.56
C ASP A 162 -2.76 19.32 34.20
N ASN A 163 -1.81 20.20 33.86
CA ASN A 163 -1.82 20.89 32.57
C ASN A 163 -1.62 19.94 31.40
N ASN A 164 -0.87 18.84 31.60
CA ASN A 164 -0.67 17.85 30.56
C ASN A 164 -1.93 17.03 30.26
N GLU A 165 -2.69 16.67 31.32
CA GLU A 165 -3.98 15.97 31.12
C GLU A 165 -5.00 16.84 30.38
N GLU A 166 -5.12 18.10 30.78
CA GLU A 166 -6.02 19.05 30.12
C GLU A 166 -5.59 19.32 28.68
N GLY A 167 -4.30 19.49 28.46
CA GLY A 167 -3.71 19.62 27.10
C GLY A 167 -3.96 18.40 26.23
N LEU A 168 -3.82 17.18 26.77
CA LEU A 168 -4.11 15.94 26.04
C LEU A 168 -5.59 15.81 25.69
N ARG A 169 -6.51 16.17 26.59
CA ARG A 169 -7.95 16.18 26.31
C ARG A 169 -8.28 17.16 25.20
N SER A 170 -7.75 18.38 25.28
CA SER A 170 -7.94 19.40 24.23
C SER A 170 -7.37 18.95 22.87
N LEU A 171 -6.24 18.25 22.86
CA LEU A 171 -5.67 17.71 21.63
C LEU A 171 -6.50 16.57 21.03
N LEU A 172 -7.14 15.73 21.88
CA LEU A 172 -8.06 14.69 21.39
C LEU A 172 -9.29 15.29 20.73
N ASP A 173 -9.81 16.42 21.23
CA ASP A 173 -10.92 17.13 20.60
C ASP A 173 -10.52 17.71 19.22
N LEU A 174 -9.25 18.10 19.06
CA LEU A 174 -8.72 18.64 17.81
C LEU A 174 -8.25 17.56 16.81
N VAL A 175 -8.17 16.30 17.22
CA VAL A 175 -7.63 15.22 16.36
C VAL A 175 -8.48 14.99 15.12
N GLU A 176 -9.79 15.15 15.22
CA GLU A 176 -10.68 15.02 14.05
C GLU A 176 -10.43 16.15 13.05
N GLU A 177 -10.29 17.40 13.52
CA GLU A 177 -9.94 18.52 12.65
C GLU A 177 -8.58 18.33 11.97
N LEU A 178 -7.59 17.81 12.68
CA LEU A 178 -6.27 17.46 12.11
C LEU A 178 -6.40 16.43 11.00
N ARG A 179 -7.18 15.38 11.22
CA ARG A 179 -7.45 14.33 10.25
C ARG A 179 -8.21 14.83 9.03
N ASP A 180 -9.19 15.68 9.22
CA ASP A 180 -9.94 16.30 8.12
C ASP A 180 -9.05 17.19 7.26
N LYS A 181 -8.21 18.02 7.86
CA LYS A 181 -7.20 18.80 7.13
C LYS A 181 -6.25 17.91 6.33
N ALA A 182 -5.77 16.83 6.94
CA ALA A 182 -4.92 15.86 6.25
C ALA A 182 -5.66 15.16 5.10
N ALA A 183 -6.93 14.78 5.27
CA ALA A 183 -7.75 14.17 4.22
C ALA A 183 -7.90 15.10 3.00
N ILE A 184 -8.17 16.39 3.23
CA ILE A 184 -8.24 17.39 2.16
C ILE A 184 -6.90 17.49 1.42
N ARG A 185 -5.77 17.52 2.13
CA ARG A 185 -4.43 17.55 1.53
C ARG A 185 -4.16 16.31 0.67
N VAL A 186 -4.55 15.12 1.15
CA VAL A 186 -4.41 13.86 0.39
C VAL A 186 -5.18 13.92 -0.91
N VAL A 187 -6.43 14.38 -0.89
CA VAL A 187 -7.26 14.52 -2.11
C VAL A 187 -6.63 15.51 -3.09
N ALA A 188 -6.20 16.67 -2.60
CA ALA A 188 -5.53 17.68 -3.42
C ALA A 188 -4.22 17.15 -4.04
N TYR A 189 -3.42 16.40 -3.27
CA TYR A 189 -2.21 15.77 -3.77
C TYR A 189 -2.52 14.73 -4.86
N GLN A 190 -3.49 13.85 -4.62
CA GLN A 190 -3.91 12.84 -5.60
C GLN A 190 -4.41 13.47 -6.90
N GLN A 191 -5.20 14.54 -6.82
CA GLN A 191 -5.67 15.28 -8.00
C GLN A 191 -4.50 15.91 -8.76
N ARG A 192 -3.52 16.49 -8.06
CA ARG A 192 -2.32 17.08 -8.68
C ARG A 192 -1.49 16.03 -9.42
N VAL A 193 -1.22 14.90 -8.76
CA VAL A 193 -0.48 13.77 -9.33
C VAL A 193 -1.24 13.21 -10.54
N SER A 194 -2.55 12.97 -10.41
CA SER A 194 -3.39 12.49 -11.52
C SER A 194 -3.35 13.44 -12.71
N ARG A 195 -3.49 14.76 -12.49
CA ARG A 195 -3.37 15.76 -13.58
C ARG A 195 -2.01 15.74 -14.23
N TYR A 196 -0.93 15.60 -13.46
CA TYR A 196 0.44 15.56 -14.00
C TYR A 196 0.64 14.35 -14.93
N TYR A 197 0.24 13.16 -14.49
CA TYR A 197 0.35 11.94 -15.30
C TYR A 197 -0.61 11.94 -16.49
N ASN A 198 -1.83 12.42 -16.31
CA ASN A 198 -2.85 12.44 -17.36
C ASN A 198 -2.56 13.47 -18.47
N LYS A 199 -1.71 14.48 -18.23
CA LYS A 199 -1.29 15.41 -19.29
C LYS A 199 -0.68 14.72 -20.52
N ARG A 200 -0.08 13.53 -20.34
CA ARG A 200 0.58 12.77 -21.41
C ARG A 200 -0.28 11.59 -21.90
N VAL A 201 -1.45 11.40 -21.33
CA VAL A 201 -2.37 10.32 -21.73
C VAL A 201 -3.26 10.82 -22.83
N SER A 202 -3.04 10.36 -24.06
CA SER A 202 -4.01 10.55 -25.14
C SER A 202 -5.16 9.58 -24.94
N PRO A 203 -6.41 10.07 -24.79
CA PRO A 203 -7.56 9.20 -24.70
C PRO A 203 -7.66 8.32 -25.95
N ARG A 204 -7.66 7.02 -25.79
CA ARG A 204 -7.97 6.10 -26.90
C ARG A 204 -9.47 5.94 -26.96
N PRO A 205 -10.16 6.45 -27.98
CA PRO A 205 -11.62 6.37 -28.09
C PRO A 205 -12.04 4.96 -28.52
N LEU A 206 -11.85 3.97 -27.62
CA LEU A 206 -12.36 2.63 -27.85
C LEU A 206 -13.83 2.59 -27.44
N ARG A 207 -14.68 2.07 -28.35
CA ARG A 207 -16.13 1.99 -28.17
C ARG A 207 -16.58 0.53 -28.20
N GLN A 208 -17.77 0.28 -27.69
CA GLN A 208 -18.42 -1.02 -27.85
C GLN A 208 -18.55 -1.35 -29.35
N GLY A 209 -18.21 -2.58 -29.70
CA GLY A 209 -18.20 -3.06 -31.09
C GLY A 209 -16.85 -2.91 -31.79
N ASP A 210 -15.93 -2.08 -31.30
CA ASP A 210 -14.58 -1.96 -31.88
C ASP A 210 -13.83 -3.29 -31.80
N LEU A 211 -13.06 -3.57 -32.85
CA LEU A 211 -12.08 -4.66 -32.86
C LEU A 211 -10.78 -4.20 -32.23
N VAL A 212 -10.22 -5.04 -31.37
CA VAL A 212 -8.98 -4.76 -30.65
C VAL A 212 -8.06 -5.96 -30.59
N LEU A 213 -6.77 -5.70 -30.55
CA LEU A 213 -5.74 -6.65 -30.14
C LEU A 213 -5.48 -6.47 -28.66
N ARG A 214 -5.22 -7.56 -27.93
CA ARG A 214 -4.81 -7.53 -26.53
C ARG A 214 -3.33 -7.90 -26.39
N ASN A 215 -2.68 -7.35 -25.36
CA ASN A 215 -1.29 -7.66 -25.04
C ASN A 215 -1.17 -9.11 -24.55
N SER A 216 -0.36 -9.92 -25.25
CA SER A 216 -0.20 -11.36 -24.97
C SER A 216 0.51 -11.62 -23.63
N ALA A 217 1.47 -10.79 -23.23
CA ALA A 217 2.17 -10.92 -21.94
C ALA A 217 1.23 -10.72 -20.73
N VAL A 218 0.19 -9.89 -20.90
CA VAL A 218 -0.84 -9.69 -19.89
C VAL A 218 -1.89 -10.79 -19.93
N ALA A 219 -2.12 -11.38 -21.13
CA ALA A 219 -3.06 -12.49 -21.32
C ALA A 219 -2.55 -13.79 -20.68
N ASP A 220 -1.24 -14.04 -20.82
CA ASP A 220 -0.55 -15.21 -20.29
C ASP A 220 0.67 -14.78 -19.44
N PRO A 221 0.47 -14.51 -18.14
CA PRO A 221 1.55 -14.10 -17.23
C PRO A 221 2.59 -15.21 -17.00
N THR A 222 2.25 -16.47 -17.31
CA THR A 222 3.13 -17.63 -17.07
C THR A 222 4.21 -17.76 -18.12
N GLY A 223 4.10 -17.03 -19.25
CA GLY A 223 5.13 -16.98 -20.28
C GLY A 223 5.33 -18.29 -21.03
N THR A 224 4.32 -19.18 -21.07
CA THR A 224 4.38 -20.49 -21.70
C THR A 224 4.59 -20.41 -23.21
N ARG A 225 4.38 -19.25 -23.83
CA ARG A 225 4.41 -19.06 -25.29
C ARG A 225 5.79 -18.84 -25.91
N GLY A 226 6.87 -18.84 -25.14
CA GLY A 226 8.23 -18.66 -25.63
C GLY A 226 8.58 -17.23 -26.08
N LYS A 227 9.90 -16.96 -26.23
CA LYS A 227 10.44 -15.61 -26.50
C LYS A 227 10.05 -15.00 -27.87
N LEU A 228 9.64 -15.83 -28.83
CA LEU A 228 9.28 -15.40 -30.19
C LEU A 228 7.75 -15.26 -30.39
N ALA A 229 6.94 -15.41 -29.34
CA ALA A 229 5.51 -15.25 -29.44
C ALA A 229 5.12 -13.80 -29.76
N PRO A 230 4.07 -13.57 -30.58
CA PRO A 230 3.58 -12.23 -30.89
C PRO A 230 3.21 -11.45 -29.62
N ALA A 231 3.63 -10.18 -29.54
CA ALA A 231 3.31 -9.31 -28.40
C ALA A 231 1.81 -8.95 -28.32
N TRP A 232 1.07 -9.13 -29.41
CA TRP A 232 -0.35 -8.80 -29.53
C TRP A 232 -1.11 -9.98 -30.13
N GLU A 233 -2.30 -10.25 -29.59
CA GLU A 233 -3.18 -11.34 -30.05
C GLU A 233 -4.61 -10.85 -30.28
N GLY A 234 -5.32 -11.51 -31.18
CA GLY A 234 -6.69 -11.17 -31.57
C GLY A 234 -6.92 -11.27 -33.07
N PRO A 235 -7.92 -10.60 -33.65
CA PRO A 235 -8.75 -9.56 -33.03
C PRO A 235 -9.85 -10.09 -32.10
N TYR A 236 -10.16 -9.27 -31.09
CA TYR A 236 -11.29 -9.44 -30.19
C TYR A 236 -12.26 -8.26 -30.35
N LYS A 237 -13.54 -8.45 -30.07
CA LYS A 237 -14.53 -7.41 -30.11
C LYS A 237 -14.81 -6.86 -28.70
N ILE A 238 -14.95 -5.55 -28.58
CA ILE A 238 -15.37 -4.92 -27.30
C ILE A 238 -16.85 -5.19 -27.11
N LYS A 239 -17.16 -6.07 -26.15
CA LYS A 239 -18.53 -6.42 -25.80
C LYS A 239 -19.22 -5.30 -25.04
N ARG A 240 -18.52 -4.70 -24.07
CA ARG A 240 -19.09 -3.69 -23.17
C ARG A 240 -17.97 -2.84 -22.54
N VAL A 241 -18.28 -1.55 -22.33
CA VAL A 241 -17.45 -0.61 -21.56
C VAL A 241 -17.93 -0.67 -20.11
N LEU A 242 -17.06 -1.04 -19.17
CA LEU A 242 -17.39 -1.15 -17.74
C LEU A 242 -17.19 0.19 -17.03
N ARG A 243 -16.08 0.84 -17.30
CA ARG A 243 -15.67 2.17 -16.84
C ARG A 243 -14.84 2.83 -17.93
N PRO A 244 -14.63 4.15 -17.91
CA PRO A 244 -13.68 4.80 -18.81
C PRO A 244 -12.33 4.09 -18.77
N GLY A 245 -11.89 3.59 -19.93
CA GLY A 245 -10.63 2.84 -20.07
C GLY A 245 -10.67 1.36 -19.67
N THR A 246 -11.83 0.79 -19.27
CA THR A 246 -11.97 -0.63 -18.88
C THR A 246 -13.04 -1.32 -19.71
N PHE A 247 -12.69 -2.43 -20.33
CA PHE A 247 -13.51 -3.11 -21.35
C PHE A 247 -13.68 -4.59 -21.05
N LYS A 248 -14.85 -5.13 -21.37
CA LYS A 248 -15.07 -6.56 -21.54
C LYS A 248 -14.93 -6.92 -23.01
N LEU A 249 -14.20 -8.00 -23.27
CA LEU A 249 -13.92 -8.50 -24.61
C LEU A 249 -14.71 -9.78 -24.86
N GLU A 250 -14.99 -10.02 -26.14
CA GLU A 250 -15.50 -11.28 -26.68
C GLU A 250 -14.66 -11.71 -27.90
N THR A 251 -14.57 -13.00 -28.15
CA THR A 251 -14.01 -13.53 -29.39
C THR A 251 -14.93 -13.21 -30.56
N LEU A 252 -14.45 -13.33 -31.79
CA LEU A 252 -15.29 -13.17 -33.00
C LEU A 252 -16.44 -14.20 -33.03
N GLY A 253 -16.29 -15.34 -32.36
CA GLY A 253 -17.35 -16.33 -32.18
C GLY A 253 -18.35 -16.05 -31.06
N GLY A 254 -18.27 -14.88 -30.40
CA GLY A 254 -19.23 -14.45 -29.36
C GLY A 254 -18.93 -14.93 -27.93
N TRP A 255 -17.81 -15.66 -27.72
CA TRP A 255 -17.44 -16.12 -26.38
C TRP A 255 -16.84 -14.98 -25.56
N GLU A 256 -17.44 -14.69 -24.40
CA GLU A 256 -16.95 -13.65 -23.49
C GLU A 256 -15.66 -14.05 -22.79
N ILE A 257 -14.68 -13.15 -22.76
CA ILE A 257 -13.46 -13.31 -21.98
C ILE A 257 -13.73 -12.94 -20.54
N ALA A 258 -13.50 -13.87 -19.62
CA ALA A 258 -13.84 -13.72 -18.21
C ALA A 258 -13.21 -12.46 -17.54
N ARG A 259 -12.00 -12.07 -17.99
CA ARG A 259 -11.25 -10.93 -17.44
C ARG A 259 -11.65 -9.61 -18.10
N ALA A 260 -11.71 -8.53 -17.29
CA ALA A 260 -11.78 -7.17 -17.82
C ALA A 260 -10.40 -6.67 -18.27
N TRP A 261 -10.37 -5.80 -19.28
CA TRP A 261 -9.14 -5.29 -19.91
C TRP A 261 -9.07 -3.79 -19.86
N ASN A 262 -7.86 -3.25 -19.54
CA ASN A 262 -7.61 -1.83 -19.61
C ASN A 262 -7.20 -1.41 -21.02
N ALA A 263 -7.55 -0.17 -21.40
CA ALA A 263 -7.18 0.45 -22.66
C ALA A 263 -5.68 0.41 -22.97
N GLU A 264 -4.83 0.47 -21.95
CA GLU A 264 -3.37 0.44 -22.12
C GLU A 264 -2.88 -0.89 -22.70
N HIS A 265 -3.58 -1.98 -22.41
CA HIS A 265 -3.29 -3.34 -22.90
C HIS A 265 -4.08 -3.71 -24.15
N LEU A 266 -4.74 -2.73 -24.76
CA LEU A 266 -5.52 -2.90 -25.98
C LEU A 266 -4.98 -2.00 -27.10
N ARG A 267 -5.01 -2.48 -28.32
CA ARG A 267 -4.79 -1.69 -29.55
C ARG A 267 -5.98 -1.83 -30.46
N LYS A 268 -6.45 -0.72 -31.02
CA LYS A 268 -7.52 -0.77 -32.00
C LYS A 268 -7.00 -1.52 -33.24
N TYR A 269 -7.82 -2.49 -33.69
CA TYR A 269 -7.57 -3.23 -34.91
C TYR A 269 -8.44 -2.64 -36.01
N TYR A 270 -7.84 -2.34 -37.15
CA TYR A 270 -8.51 -1.85 -38.35
C TYR A 270 -8.47 -3.00 -39.37
N GLN A 271 -9.62 -3.31 -39.94
CA GLN A 271 -9.73 -4.21 -41.09
C GLN A 271 -9.33 -3.47 -42.35
#